data_61f0d50500ed6de5258e264a7dc05e12
#
_entry.id   61f0d50500ed6de5258e264a7dc05e12
#
_cell.length_a   1.000
_cell.length_b   1.000
_cell.length_c   1.000
_cell.angle_alpha   90.00
_cell.angle_beta   90.00
_cell.angle_gamma   90.00
#
_symmetry.space_group_name_H-M   'P 1'
#
loop_
_entity.id
_entity.type
_entity.pdbx_description
1 polymer ?
#
loop_
_entity_poly.entity_id
_entity_poly.type
_entity_poly.pdbx_seq_one_letter_code
_entity_poly.pdbx_strand_id
1 'polypeptide(L)'
;MSNALEWADSVKDEGVVREGFATSKSAMVHDADIAAVAAVALTSDGHDGQEYWLTGPEALTPPEKVRVLSEVLGRDVKFIELSQDEIVAQWREQGFGDDDVEFFLTMRTNPPEAGYTVLPTVQEVTGKPARTFKQWMGENAAAFGG
;
A
#
# COMPACT_ATOMS: atom_id res chain seq x y z
N MET A 1 3.15 1.38 2.99
CA MET A 1 1.93 2.16 2.68
C MET A 1 2.20 3.39 1.81
N SER A 2 3.42 3.88 1.80
CA SER A 2 3.85 5.08 1.03
C SER A 2 3.50 5.09 -0.46
N ASN A 3 3.30 3.95 -1.11
CA ASN A 3 2.83 3.89 -2.50
C ASN A 3 1.49 4.62 -2.73
N ALA A 4 0.66 4.77 -1.69
CA ALA A 4 -0.59 5.52 -1.81
C ALA A 4 -0.37 7.04 -2.03
N LEU A 5 0.84 7.57 -1.82
CA LEU A 5 1.18 8.96 -2.15
C LEU A 5 1.10 9.24 -3.65
N GLU A 6 1.15 8.23 -4.51
CA GLU A 6 0.92 8.36 -5.95
C GLU A 6 -0.45 8.97 -6.29
N TRP A 7 -1.42 8.83 -5.38
CA TRP A 7 -2.77 9.39 -5.55
C TRP A 7 -2.88 10.86 -5.10
N ALA A 8 -1.85 11.39 -4.43
CA ALA A 8 -1.94 12.68 -3.74
C ALA A 8 -2.40 13.83 -4.64
N ASP A 9 -1.79 13.98 -5.81
CA ASP A 9 -2.09 15.06 -6.74
C ASP A 9 -3.51 14.94 -7.30
N SER A 10 -3.91 13.77 -7.80
CA SER A 10 -5.26 13.57 -8.36
C SER A 10 -6.36 13.70 -7.30
N VAL A 11 -6.09 13.31 -6.06
CA VAL A 11 -7.02 13.50 -4.94
C VAL A 11 -7.13 14.96 -4.54
N LYS A 12 -6.01 15.70 -4.52
CA LYS A 12 -6.00 17.13 -4.18
C LYS A 12 -6.70 17.97 -5.23
N ASP A 13 -6.40 17.73 -6.50
CA ASP A 13 -6.83 18.57 -7.60
C ASP A 13 -8.24 18.21 -8.11
N GLU A 14 -8.59 16.93 -8.13
CA GLU A 14 -9.81 16.44 -8.74
C GLU A 14 -10.73 15.67 -7.78
N GLY A 15 -10.23 15.23 -6.62
CA GLY A 15 -10.98 14.38 -5.70
C GLY A 15 -11.18 12.95 -6.21
N VAL A 16 -10.24 12.44 -7.00
CA VAL A 16 -10.34 11.11 -7.61
C VAL A 16 -9.08 10.28 -7.43
N VAL A 17 -9.25 8.96 -7.39
CA VAL A 17 -8.18 7.97 -7.54
C VAL A 17 -8.47 7.17 -8.80
N ARG A 18 -7.52 7.12 -9.72
CA ARG A 18 -7.58 6.31 -10.94
C ARG A 18 -6.61 5.15 -10.78
N GLU A 19 -7.14 3.93 -10.70
CA GLU A 19 -6.34 2.72 -10.55
C GLU A 19 -7.02 1.54 -11.24
N GLY A 20 -6.21 0.59 -11.73
CA GLY A 20 -6.72 -0.66 -12.29
C GLY A 20 -6.88 -1.75 -11.22
N PHE A 21 -7.43 -2.89 -11.65
CA PHE A 21 -7.48 -4.12 -10.83
C PHE A 21 -8.23 -3.93 -9.49
N ALA A 22 -9.46 -3.41 -9.55
CA ALA A 22 -10.27 -3.08 -8.38
C ALA A 22 -10.48 -4.21 -7.38
N THR A 23 -10.27 -5.46 -7.78
CA THR A 23 -10.41 -6.65 -6.90
C THR A 23 -9.09 -7.14 -6.32
N SER A 24 -7.95 -6.61 -6.76
CA SER A 24 -6.63 -7.02 -6.29
C SER A 24 -6.38 -6.51 -4.87
N LYS A 25 -6.25 -7.44 -3.92
CA LYS A 25 -5.96 -7.10 -2.52
C LYS A 25 -4.47 -6.93 -2.30
N SER A 26 -4.11 -6.06 -1.37
CA SER A 26 -2.75 -5.99 -0.84
C SER A 26 -2.73 -5.68 0.65
N ALA A 27 -1.85 -6.37 1.38
CA ALA A 27 -1.64 -6.20 2.81
C ALA A 27 -0.46 -5.24 3.06
N MET A 28 -0.64 -3.97 2.69
CA MET A 28 0.42 -2.95 2.77
C MET A 28 0.88 -2.72 4.20
N VAL A 29 2.19 -2.80 4.44
CA VAL A 29 2.81 -2.54 5.73
C VAL A 29 3.09 -1.03 5.92
N HIS A 30 2.97 -0.55 7.16
CA HIS A 30 3.31 0.81 7.54
C HIS A 30 4.83 0.99 7.60
N ASP A 31 5.35 2.11 7.10
CA ASP A 31 6.80 2.38 7.03
C ASP A 31 7.46 2.36 8.42
N ALA A 32 6.78 2.89 9.45
CA ALA A 32 7.25 2.84 10.82
C ALA A 32 7.27 1.42 11.42
N ASP A 33 6.45 0.49 10.92
CA ASP A 33 6.48 -0.90 11.36
C ASP A 33 7.68 -1.63 10.75
N ILE A 34 8.00 -1.34 9.49
CA ILE A 34 9.23 -1.83 8.85
C ILE A 34 10.45 -1.38 9.67
N ALA A 35 10.50 -0.09 10.00
CA ALA A 35 11.59 0.48 10.79
C ALA A 35 11.67 -0.14 12.20
N ALA A 36 10.52 -0.38 12.85
CA ALA A 36 10.47 -0.98 14.18
C ALA A 36 10.98 -2.44 14.18
N VAL A 37 10.58 -3.25 13.19
CA VAL A 37 11.08 -4.62 13.06
C VAL A 37 12.59 -4.62 12.77
N ALA A 38 13.06 -3.76 11.87
CA ALA A 38 14.47 -3.62 11.58
C ALA A 38 15.29 -3.21 12.83
N ALA A 39 14.78 -2.27 13.62
CA ALA A 39 15.43 -1.85 14.86
C ALA A 39 15.56 -3.01 15.85
N VAL A 40 14.51 -3.79 16.08
CA VAL A 40 14.56 -4.97 16.96
C VAL A 40 15.55 -6.00 16.45
N ALA A 41 15.48 -6.32 15.15
CA ALA A 41 16.38 -7.32 14.56
C ALA A 41 17.88 -6.94 14.61
N LEU A 42 18.18 -5.63 14.60
CA LEU A 42 19.56 -5.13 14.67
C LEU A 42 20.08 -4.92 16.10
N THR A 43 19.20 -4.85 17.11
CA THR A 43 19.60 -4.49 18.48
C THR A 43 19.33 -5.57 19.52
N SER A 44 18.70 -6.67 19.12
CA SER A 44 18.36 -7.79 20.01
C SER A 44 18.99 -9.09 19.51
N ASP A 45 19.20 -10.04 20.41
CA ASP A 45 19.73 -11.36 20.05
C ASP A 45 18.65 -12.25 19.44
N GLY A 46 19.08 -13.28 18.68
CA GLY A 46 18.19 -14.32 18.15
C GLY A 46 17.61 -14.04 16.76
N HIS A 47 18.03 -12.96 16.10
CA HIS A 47 17.59 -12.57 14.77
C HIS A 47 18.56 -12.93 13.64
N ASP A 48 19.76 -13.44 13.99
CA ASP A 48 20.77 -13.82 13.01
C ASP A 48 20.28 -14.89 12.05
N GLY A 49 20.39 -14.61 10.74
CA GLY A 49 19.95 -15.53 9.68
C GLY A 49 18.44 -15.68 9.55
N GLN A 50 17.65 -14.88 10.27
CA GLN A 50 16.19 -14.89 10.14
C GLN A 50 15.72 -14.08 8.93
N GLU A 51 14.66 -14.53 8.29
CA GLU A 51 13.94 -13.83 7.23
C GLU A 51 12.54 -13.45 7.72
N TYR A 52 12.19 -12.16 7.59
CA TYR A 52 10.90 -11.64 8.05
C TYR A 52 10.08 -11.10 6.89
N TRP A 53 8.95 -11.73 6.63
CA TRP A 53 7.93 -11.19 5.72
C TRP A 53 6.99 -10.28 6.50
N LEU A 54 6.91 -9.02 6.08
CA LEU A 54 6.15 -7.99 6.78
C LEU A 54 4.91 -7.60 5.98
N THR A 55 3.77 -7.63 6.63
CA THR A 55 2.50 -7.14 6.08
C THR A 55 1.80 -6.22 7.07
N GLY A 56 0.87 -5.42 6.57
CA GLY A 56 -0.06 -4.68 7.42
C GLY A 56 -1.14 -5.59 8.00
N PRO A 57 -1.99 -5.04 8.90
CA PRO A 57 -3.04 -5.81 9.58
C PRO A 57 -4.29 -6.01 8.73
N GLU A 58 -4.33 -5.48 7.51
CA GLU A 58 -5.50 -5.47 6.62
C GLU A 58 -5.09 -5.76 5.19
N ALA A 59 -5.82 -6.65 4.51
CA ALA A 59 -5.68 -6.89 3.08
C ALA A 59 -6.81 -6.15 2.34
N LEU A 60 -6.50 -4.99 1.78
CA LEU A 60 -7.47 -4.07 1.19
C LEU A 60 -7.35 -4.02 -0.33
N THR A 61 -8.50 -3.94 -1.00
CA THR A 61 -8.62 -3.61 -2.43
C THR A 61 -8.45 -2.11 -2.66
N PRO A 62 -8.15 -1.64 -3.91
CA PRO A 62 -8.09 -0.22 -4.22
C PRO A 62 -9.34 0.56 -3.81
N PRO A 63 -10.59 0.12 -4.12
CA PRO A 63 -11.79 0.83 -3.66
C PRO A 63 -11.93 0.90 -2.13
N GLU A 64 -11.52 -0.16 -1.40
CA GLU A 64 -11.55 -0.13 0.07
C GLU A 64 -10.58 0.88 0.65
N LYS A 65 -9.39 1.02 0.05
CA LYS A 65 -8.40 2.05 0.43
C LYS A 65 -8.93 3.46 0.16
N VAL A 66 -9.58 3.68 -0.99
CA VAL A 66 -10.19 4.98 -1.34
C VAL A 66 -11.31 5.34 -0.37
N ARG A 67 -12.09 4.37 0.09
CA ARG A 67 -13.10 4.59 1.15
C ARG A 67 -12.44 5.05 2.45
N VAL A 68 -11.36 4.40 2.89
CA VAL A 68 -10.60 4.84 4.08
C VAL A 68 -10.05 6.26 3.89
N LEU A 69 -9.53 6.59 2.71
CA LEU A 69 -9.06 7.92 2.37
C LEU A 69 -10.19 8.95 2.48
N SER A 70 -11.36 8.68 1.92
CA SER A 70 -12.54 9.55 2.01
C SER A 70 -12.95 9.80 3.46
N GLU A 71 -12.98 8.75 4.29
CA GLU A 71 -13.29 8.86 5.72
C GLU A 71 -12.30 9.77 6.46
N VAL A 72 -11.00 9.60 6.21
CA VAL A 72 -9.94 10.41 6.86
C VAL A 72 -9.99 11.86 6.43
N LEU A 73 -10.21 12.12 5.15
CA LEU A 73 -10.29 13.49 4.61
C LEU A 73 -11.63 14.19 4.92
N GLY A 74 -12.65 13.45 5.40
CA GLY A 74 -13.99 13.99 5.63
C GLY A 74 -14.68 14.50 4.37
N ARG A 75 -14.27 14.03 3.19
CA ARG A 75 -14.86 14.36 1.88
C ARG A 75 -14.89 13.14 0.97
N ASP A 76 -15.83 13.15 0.02
CA ASP A 76 -15.94 12.08 -0.97
C ASP A 76 -14.75 12.11 -1.95
N VAL A 77 -14.03 11.00 -2.04
CA VAL A 77 -13.02 10.74 -3.07
C VAL A 77 -13.52 9.60 -3.93
N LYS A 78 -13.60 9.83 -5.23
CA LYS A 78 -14.14 8.85 -6.17
C LYS A 78 -13.05 7.88 -6.62
N PHE A 79 -13.39 6.60 -6.63
CA PHE A 79 -12.58 5.58 -7.31
C PHE A 79 -13.03 5.45 -8.77
N ILE A 80 -12.08 5.52 -9.70
CA ILE A 80 -12.29 5.32 -11.13
C ILE A 80 -11.43 4.13 -11.55
N GLU A 81 -12.07 3.02 -11.91
CA GLU A 81 -11.36 1.86 -12.39
C GLU A 81 -10.87 2.08 -13.82
N LEU A 82 -9.57 1.93 -14.00
CA LEU A 82 -8.93 1.91 -15.32
C LEU A 82 -8.90 0.47 -15.86
N SER A 83 -9.10 0.33 -17.16
CA SER A 83 -8.81 -0.92 -17.85
C SER A 83 -7.31 -1.25 -17.79
N GLN A 84 -6.95 -2.50 -18.04
CA GLN A 84 -5.55 -2.91 -18.07
C GLN A 84 -4.74 -2.10 -19.10
N ASP A 85 -5.31 -1.82 -20.27
CA ASP A 85 -4.61 -1.05 -21.30
C ASP A 85 -4.37 0.41 -20.88
N GLU A 86 -5.34 1.02 -20.18
CA GLU A 86 -5.20 2.39 -19.66
C GLU A 86 -4.13 2.47 -18.56
N ILE A 87 -4.11 1.51 -17.63
CA ILE A 87 -3.09 1.51 -16.57
C ILE A 87 -1.69 1.24 -17.12
N VAL A 88 -1.55 0.37 -18.12
CA VAL A 88 -0.28 0.13 -18.80
C VAL A 88 0.19 1.39 -19.54
N ALA A 89 -0.72 2.09 -20.22
CA ALA A 89 -0.39 3.37 -20.88
C ALA A 89 0.10 4.41 -19.85
N GLN A 90 -0.56 4.52 -18.70
CA GLN A 90 -0.17 5.42 -17.61
C GLN A 90 1.24 5.09 -17.08
N TRP A 91 1.56 3.81 -16.84
CA TRP A 91 2.91 3.41 -16.40
C TRP A 91 3.98 3.75 -17.43
N ARG A 92 3.69 3.57 -18.72
CA ARG A 92 4.62 3.95 -19.80
C ARG A 92 4.84 5.45 -19.90
N GLU A 93 3.80 6.26 -19.69
CA GLU A 93 3.92 7.73 -19.61
C GLU A 93 4.77 8.18 -18.41
N GLN A 94 4.74 7.41 -17.30
CA GLN A 94 5.61 7.61 -16.14
C GLN A 94 7.06 7.17 -16.39
N GLY A 95 7.36 6.56 -17.53
CA GLY A 95 8.71 6.18 -17.93
C GLY A 95 9.11 4.73 -17.61
N PHE A 96 8.17 3.88 -17.19
CA PHE A 96 8.43 2.47 -16.92
C PHE A 96 8.62 1.68 -18.23
N GLY A 97 9.64 0.81 -18.25
CA GLY A 97 9.95 -0.07 -19.38
C GLY A 97 9.07 -1.31 -19.43
N ASP A 98 9.28 -2.15 -20.45
CA ASP A 98 8.47 -3.36 -20.65
C ASP A 98 8.63 -4.36 -19.49
N ASP A 99 9.84 -4.53 -18.97
CA ASP A 99 10.13 -5.42 -17.83
C ASP A 99 9.38 -4.96 -16.54
N ASP A 100 9.33 -3.65 -16.29
CA ASP A 100 8.60 -3.08 -15.16
C ASP A 100 7.09 -3.29 -15.32
N VAL A 101 6.56 -3.06 -16.51
CA VAL A 101 5.14 -3.24 -16.83
C VAL A 101 4.74 -4.70 -16.66
N GLU A 102 5.55 -5.66 -17.15
CA GLU A 102 5.30 -7.09 -16.95
C GLU A 102 5.31 -7.47 -15.47
N PHE A 103 6.27 -6.96 -14.71
CA PHE A 103 6.34 -7.16 -13.26
C PHE A 103 5.09 -6.60 -12.56
N PHE A 104 4.69 -5.36 -12.87
CA PHE A 104 3.50 -4.74 -12.27
C PHE A 104 2.21 -5.50 -12.61
N LEU A 105 2.06 -5.93 -13.86
CA LEU A 105 0.91 -6.76 -14.26
C LEU A 105 0.88 -8.07 -13.48
N THR A 106 2.01 -8.76 -13.37
CA THR A 106 2.11 -10.00 -12.59
C THR A 106 1.72 -9.79 -11.13
N MET A 107 2.23 -8.73 -10.51
CA MET A 107 1.92 -8.39 -9.11
C MET A 107 0.45 -7.99 -8.89
N ARG A 108 -0.27 -7.57 -9.94
CA ARG A 108 -1.71 -7.22 -9.85
C ARG A 108 -2.64 -8.38 -10.20
N THR A 109 -2.23 -9.23 -11.15
CA THR A 109 -3.06 -10.35 -11.65
C THR A 109 -2.77 -11.68 -10.97
N ASN A 110 -1.53 -11.90 -10.53
CA ASN A 110 -1.07 -13.11 -9.87
C ASN A 110 -0.07 -12.78 -8.75
N PRO A 111 -0.47 -11.99 -7.74
CA PRO A 111 0.43 -11.60 -6.66
C PRO A 111 0.87 -12.83 -5.85
N PRO A 112 2.09 -12.83 -5.28
CA PRO A 112 2.49 -13.85 -4.30
C PRO A 112 1.57 -13.79 -3.08
N GLU A 113 1.29 -14.95 -2.47
CA GLU A 113 0.38 -15.06 -1.33
C GLU A 113 0.73 -14.10 -0.18
N ALA A 114 2.01 -13.90 0.07
CA ALA A 114 2.48 -12.95 1.08
C ALA A 114 2.05 -11.49 0.80
N GLY A 115 1.77 -11.13 -0.44
CA GLY A 115 1.36 -9.76 -0.81
C GLY A 115 -0.05 -9.38 -0.34
N TYR A 116 -0.92 -10.37 -0.12
CA TYR A 116 -2.31 -10.17 0.31
C TYR A 116 -2.69 -10.94 1.59
N THR A 117 -1.74 -11.64 2.21
CA THR A 117 -1.96 -12.36 3.46
C THR A 117 -1.55 -11.48 4.64
N VAL A 118 -2.43 -11.39 5.64
CA VAL A 118 -2.10 -10.70 6.89
C VAL A 118 -1.25 -11.63 7.75
N LEU A 119 -0.01 -11.21 8.03
CA LEU A 119 0.95 -11.95 8.84
C LEU A 119 1.11 -11.30 10.23
N PRO A 120 1.33 -12.08 11.30
CA PRO A 120 1.50 -11.56 12.64
C PRO A 120 2.90 -11.01 12.92
N THR A 121 3.81 -11.04 11.95
CA THR A 121 5.26 -10.82 12.11
C THR A 121 5.59 -9.50 12.81
N VAL A 122 4.91 -8.40 12.48
CA VAL A 122 5.15 -7.10 13.13
C VAL A 122 4.91 -7.22 14.63
N GLN A 123 3.80 -7.82 15.05
CA GLN A 123 3.47 -7.98 16.47
C GLN A 123 4.39 -8.98 17.16
N GLU A 124 4.73 -10.08 16.50
CA GLU A 124 5.63 -11.11 17.06
C GLU A 124 7.02 -10.57 17.32
N VAL A 125 7.57 -9.76 16.40
CA VAL A 125 8.92 -9.21 16.53
C VAL A 125 8.95 -7.98 17.44
N THR A 126 7.97 -7.08 17.33
CA THR A 126 8.01 -5.78 18.05
C THR A 126 7.22 -5.78 19.36
N GLY A 127 6.36 -6.78 19.60
CA GLY A 127 5.41 -6.80 20.72
C GLY A 127 4.25 -5.80 20.56
N LYS A 128 4.13 -5.12 19.42
CA LYS A 128 3.09 -4.12 19.15
C LYS A 128 2.26 -4.52 17.93
N PRO A 129 0.94 -4.25 17.93
CA PRO A 129 0.12 -4.50 16.75
C PRO A 129 0.60 -3.65 15.57
N ALA A 130 0.51 -4.22 14.36
CA ALA A 130 0.79 -3.49 13.14
C ALA A 130 -0.20 -2.33 12.96
N ARG A 131 0.29 -1.21 12.42
CA ARG A 131 -0.51 0.00 12.17
C ARG A 131 -1.41 -0.20 10.96
N THR A 132 -2.65 0.30 11.08
CA THR A 132 -3.66 0.24 10.01
C THR A 132 -3.38 1.23 8.89
N PHE A 133 -3.98 0.98 7.72
CA PHE A 133 -3.97 1.93 6.62
C PHE A 133 -4.62 3.27 7.00
N LYS A 134 -5.69 3.22 7.83
CA LYS A 134 -6.35 4.43 8.34
C LYS A 134 -5.43 5.30 9.19
N GLN A 135 -4.59 4.68 10.03
CA GLN A 135 -3.59 5.42 10.83
C GLN A 135 -2.58 6.11 9.91
N TRP A 136 -2.02 5.38 8.94
CA TRP A 136 -1.10 5.94 7.96
C TRP A 136 -1.71 7.10 7.16
N MET A 137 -2.96 6.94 6.71
CA MET A 137 -3.69 8.00 6.01
C MET A 137 -3.87 9.25 6.88
N GLY A 138 -4.18 9.08 8.18
CA GLY A 138 -4.30 10.19 9.13
C GLY A 138 -2.98 10.96 9.30
N GLU A 139 -1.86 10.25 9.36
CA GLU A 139 -0.52 10.84 9.47
C GLU A 139 -0.09 11.59 8.20
N ASN A 140 -0.66 11.24 7.04
CA ASN A 140 -0.32 11.79 5.73
C ASN A 140 -1.45 12.62 5.08
N ALA A 141 -2.53 12.92 5.81
CA ALA A 141 -3.71 13.60 5.26
C ALA A 141 -3.39 14.93 4.55
N ALA A 142 -2.41 15.67 5.05
CA ALA A 142 -1.96 16.95 4.45
C ALA A 142 -1.45 16.78 3.00
N ALA A 143 -0.87 15.61 2.65
CA ALA A 143 -0.43 15.33 1.29
C ALA A 143 -1.60 15.25 0.30
N PHE A 144 -2.79 14.92 0.78
CA PHE A 144 -4.02 14.75 0.00
C PHE A 144 -4.97 15.95 0.11
N GLY A 145 -4.52 17.07 0.72
CA GLY A 145 -5.32 18.27 0.88
C GLY A 145 -6.30 18.23 2.06
N GLY A 146 -5.97 17.43 3.09
CA GLY A 146 -6.69 17.33 4.37
C GLY A 146 -6.09 18.20 5.47
#